data_6fb6dc1a6aefadef1e5d3f7372e457f1
#
_entry.id   6fb6dc1a6aefadef1e5d3f7372e457f1
#
_cell.length_a   1.000
_cell.length_b   1.000
_cell.length_c   1.000
_cell.angle_alpha   90.00
_cell.angle_beta   90.00
_cell.angle_gamma   90.00
#
_symmetry.space_group_name_H-M   'P 1'
#
loop_
_entity.id
_entity.type
_entity.pdbx_description
1 polymer ?
#
loop_
_entity_poly.entity_id
_entity_poly.type
_entity_poly.pdbx_seq_one_letter_code
_entity_poly.pdbx_strand_id
1 'polypeptide(L)'
;MAGLFDKQADIYLDARPTYPSDWYSMMAALTPHHSLAWDVGTVAEHYKQVVGTDVSEAQLKLAMPHPRVRHLHTPLSITDDELMALIGGENSVDLVTVAQAVHWFDLPKFYSLVTRLLSKPGGVIAVWGYNDIVVSPIFYPIMKRFHDTTLPYWNPNIQYVFDAYKTLPFPFESVGAGSEGKPLLLDIPKELSFEGFLSLLRSWSSVTTAKDQGVDLLSKSVVKEFESAWGGPRLVRSVIYKGFMLAGKVRL
;
A
#
# COMPACT_ATOMS: atom_id res chain seq x y z
N MET A 1 9.72 9.06 10.01
CA MET A 1 9.39 8.19 8.83
C MET A 1 9.08 8.99 7.55
N ALA A 2 8.52 10.19 7.61
CA ALA A 2 8.24 11.02 6.42
C ALA A 2 9.45 11.15 5.46
N GLY A 3 10.65 11.45 5.95
CA GLY A 3 11.84 11.60 5.12
C GLY A 3 12.37 10.33 4.40
N LEU A 4 11.90 9.14 4.76
CA LEU A 4 12.29 7.89 4.09
C LEU A 4 11.66 7.76 2.71
N PHE A 5 10.41 8.21 2.57
CA PHE A 5 9.66 8.15 1.31
C PHE A 5 9.98 9.32 0.37
N ASP A 6 10.41 10.48 0.89
CA ASP A 6 10.82 11.62 0.08
C ASP A 6 12.02 11.31 -0.81
N LYS A 7 13.00 10.53 -0.30
CA LYS A 7 14.21 10.13 -1.04
C LYS A 7 13.95 9.13 -2.17
N GLN A 8 12.79 8.52 -2.23
CA GLN A 8 12.47 7.40 -3.14
C GLN A 8 11.30 7.72 -4.08
N ALA A 9 10.72 8.92 -3.99
CA ALA A 9 9.47 9.27 -4.66
C ALA A 9 9.51 8.98 -6.18
N ASP A 10 10.59 9.33 -6.87
CA ASP A 10 10.73 9.14 -8.31
C ASP A 10 10.83 7.66 -8.72
N ILE A 11 11.51 6.83 -7.90
CA ILE A 11 11.67 5.39 -8.18
C ILE A 11 10.41 4.62 -7.78
N TYR A 12 9.66 5.13 -6.81
CA TYR A 12 8.54 4.45 -6.19
C TYR A 12 7.38 4.22 -7.15
N LEU A 13 7.01 5.23 -7.95
CA LEU A 13 5.86 5.16 -8.86
C LEU A 13 6.03 4.13 -9.97
N ASP A 14 7.21 4.05 -10.58
CA ASP A 14 7.48 3.13 -11.68
C ASP A 14 7.76 1.69 -11.21
N ALA A 15 8.31 1.56 -10.00
CA ALA A 15 8.76 0.28 -9.47
C ALA A 15 7.63 -0.55 -8.84
N ARG A 16 6.57 0.09 -8.32
CA ARG A 16 5.53 -0.59 -7.58
C ARG A 16 4.39 -1.09 -8.49
N PRO A 17 3.73 -2.20 -8.17
CA PRO A 17 2.58 -2.64 -8.93
C PRO A 17 1.43 -1.65 -8.77
N THR A 18 0.74 -1.35 -9.87
CA THR A 18 -0.60 -0.75 -9.82
C THR A 18 -1.61 -1.83 -9.47
N TYR A 19 -2.62 -1.48 -8.69
CA TYR A 19 -3.68 -2.43 -8.35
C TYR A 19 -4.67 -2.58 -9.50
N PRO A 20 -5.24 -3.78 -9.71
CA PRO A 20 -6.24 -4.01 -10.75
C PRO A 20 -7.48 -3.12 -10.57
N SER A 21 -8.05 -2.65 -11.68
CA SER A 21 -9.28 -1.82 -11.66
C SER A 21 -10.45 -2.52 -10.98
N ASP A 22 -10.51 -3.85 -11.10
CA ASP A 22 -11.55 -4.67 -10.48
C ASP A 22 -11.56 -4.57 -8.94
N TRP A 23 -10.41 -4.29 -8.31
CA TRP A 23 -10.35 -4.07 -6.86
C TRP A 23 -11.11 -2.79 -6.47
N TYR A 24 -10.96 -1.73 -7.26
CA TYR A 24 -11.65 -0.47 -7.01
C TYR A 24 -13.16 -0.60 -7.24
N SER A 25 -13.56 -1.32 -8.29
CA SER A 25 -14.96 -1.65 -8.55
C SER A 25 -15.56 -2.50 -7.42
N MET A 26 -14.82 -3.49 -6.93
CA MET A 26 -15.23 -4.32 -5.80
C MET A 26 -15.41 -3.49 -4.53
N MET A 27 -14.46 -2.61 -4.20
CA MET A 27 -14.56 -1.74 -3.02
C MET A 27 -15.73 -0.76 -3.12
N ALA A 28 -15.94 -0.17 -4.29
CA ALA A 28 -17.08 0.71 -4.52
C ALA A 28 -18.42 -0.03 -4.32
N ALA A 29 -18.52 -1.28 -4.76
CA ALA A 29 -19.72 -2.10 -4.57
C ALA A 29 -20.04 -2.44 -3.11
N LEU A 30 -19.08 -2.27 -2.19
CA LEU A 30 -19.28 -2.47 -0.75
C LEU A 30 -20.00 -1.29 -0.07
N THR A 31 -20.06 -0.12 -0.73
CA THR A 31 -20.65 1.10 -0.18
C THR A 31 -21.98 1.42 -0.84
N PRO A 32 -23.04 1.81 -0.09
CA PRO A 32 -24.34 2.16 -0.67
C PRO A 32 -24.33 3.54 -1.35
N HIS A 33 -23.39 4.40 -1.02
CA HIS A 33 -23.25 5.75 -1.55
C HIS A 33 -21.83 5.99 -2.06
N HIS A 34 -21.70 6.86 -3.08
CA HIS A 34 -20.44 7.16 -3.74
C HIS A 34 -20.22 8.69 -3.78
N SER A 35 -20.41 9.35 -2.64
CA SER A 35 -20.28 10.81 -2.57
C SER A 35 -18.82 11.21 -2.28
N LEU A 36 -18.24 10.68 -1.23
CA LEU A 36 -16.90 11.04 -0.77
C LEU A 36 -16.08 9.80 -0.41
N ALA A 37 -14.86 9.72 -0.95
CA ALA A 37 -13.85 8.77 -0.49
C ALA A 37 -12.62 9.50 0.08
N TRP A 38 -12.02 8.92 1.10
CA TRP A 38 -10.70 9.29 1.59
C TRP A 38 -9.70 8.21 1.17
N ASP A 39 -8.80 8.56 0.25
CA ASP A 39 -7.94 7.60 -0.45
C ASP A 39 -6.62 8.20 -0.91
N VAL A 40 -5.77 7.38 -1.47
CA VAL A 40 -4.55 7.75 -2.20
C VAL A 40 -4.79 8.09 -3.69
N GLY A 41 -6.02 8.37 -4.10
CA GLY A 41 -6.39 8.95 -5.41
C GLY A 41 -6.87 7.98 -6.49
N THR A 42 -6.84 6.68 -6.27
CA THR A 42 -7.12 5.66 -7.31
C THR A 42 -8.60 5.26 -7.44
N VAL A 43 -9.45 5.60 -6.48
CA VAL A 43 -10.92 5.30 -6.54
C VAL A 43 -11.75 6.41 -7.22
N ALA A 44 -11.10 7.40 -7.82
CA ALA A 44 -11.75 8.60 -8.35
C ALA A 44 -12.82 8.33 -9.43
N GLU A 45 -12.71 7.22 -10.17
CA GLU A 45 -13.72 6.88 -11.17
C GLU A 45 -15.07 6.46 -10.55
N HIS A 46 -15.05 6.02 -9.29
CA HIS A 46 -16.23 5.49 -8.60
C HIS A 46 -16.91 6.49 -7.66
N TYR A 47 -16.23 7.59 -7.28
CA TYR A 47 -16.75 8.56 -6.31
C TYR A 47 -16.85 9.96 -6.90
N LYS A 48 -17.82 10.74 -6.41
CA LYS A 48 -18.01 12.13 -6.84
C LYS A 48 -16.86 13.02 -6.42
N GLN A 49 -16.31 12.77 -5.23
CA GLN A 49 -15.15 13.46 -4.68
C GLN A 49 -14.24 12.45 -3.98
N VAL A 50 -12.95 12.68 -4.11
CA VAL A 50 -11.90 11.93 -3.40
C VAL A 50 -10.96 12.92 -2.74
N VAL A 51 -10.63 12.68 -1.48
CA VAL A 51 -9.58 13.41 -0.77
C VAL A 51 -8.39 12.48 -0.62
N GLY A 52 -7.30 12.76 -1.30
CA GLY A 52 -6.04 12.06 -1.17
C GLY A 52 -5.14 12.79 -0.17
N THR A 53 -4.59 12.10 0.81
CA THR A 53 -3.69 12.69 1.80
C THR A 53 -2.36 11.97 1.86
N ASP A 54 -1.28 12.73 2.02
CA ASP A 54 0.05 12.17 2.28
C ASP A 54 0.83 13.09 3.23
N VAL A 55 1.73 12.50 4.01
CA VAL A 55 2.68 13.23 4.87
C VAL A 55 3.88 13.76 4.09
N SER A 56 4.10 13.27 2.87
CA SER A 56 5.18 13.64 1.96
C SER A 56 4.67 14.58 0.87
N GLU A 57 5.13 15.83 0.90
CA GLU A 57 4.86 16.77 -0.20
C GLU A 57 5.46 16.29 -1.53
N ALA A 58 6.58 15.54 -1.50
CA ALA A 58 7.22 15.02 -2.69
C ALA A 58 6.32 13.98 -3.38
N GLN A 59 5.66 13.11 -2.63
CA GLN A 59 4.68 12.16 -3.16
C GLN A 59 3.47 12.88 -3.76
N LEU A 60 2.95 13.90 -3.08
CA LEU A 60 1.81 14.67 -3.59
C LEU A 60 2.12 15.43 -4.89
N LYS A 61 3.34 15.90 -5.06
CA LYS A 61 3.77 16.56 -6.32
C LYS A 61 3.81 15.61 -7.51
N LEU A 62 3.99 14.32 -7.26
CA LEU A 62 4.00 13.28 -8.29
C LEU A 62 2.60 12.66 -8.50
N ALA A 63 1.63 12.98 -7.65
CA ALA A 63 0.28 12.48 -7.78
C ALA A 63 -0.37 12.98 -9.08
N MET A 64 -1.00 12.09 -9.82
CA MET A 64 -1.66 12.44 -11.08
C MET A 64 -2.86 13.37 -10.82
N PRO A 65 -2.93 14.53 -11.48
CA PRO A 65 -4.11 15.39 -11.38
C PRO A 65 -5.37 14.69 -11.88
N HIS A 66 -6.45 14.80 -11.12
CA HIS A 66 -7.76 14.28 -11.52
C HIS A 66 -8.86 15.25 -11.04
N PRO A 67 -9.89 15.56 -11.86
CA PRO A 67 -10.89 16.60 -11.53
C PRO A 67 -11.72 16.30 -10.27
N ARG A 68 -11.81 15.04 -9.85
CA ARG A 68 -12.53 14.61 -8.64
C ARG A 68 -11.63 14.42 -7.43
N VAL A 69 -10.29 14.54 -7.58
CA VAL A 69 -9.33 14.29 -6.49
C VAL A 69 -8.76 15.62 -6.01
N ARG A 70 -8.84 15.82 -4.70
CA ARG A 70 -8.17 16.89 -3.99
C ARG A 70 -7.03 16.31 -3.17
N HIS A 71 -5.80 16.60 -3.55
CA HIS A 71 -4.61 16.17 -2.81
C HIS A 71 -4.28 17.16 -1.70
N LEU A 72 -4.07 16.68 -0.49
CA LEU A 72 -3.78 17.47 0.69
C LEU A 72 -2.53 16.96 1.41
N HIS A 73 -1.59 17.84 1.69
CA HIS A 73 -0.50 17.55 2.60
C HIS A 73 -1.01 17.54 4.05
N THR A 74 -0.74 16.45 4.76
CA THR A 74 -1.15 16.22 6.14
C THR A 74 0.10 15.99 6.99
N PRO A 75 0.74 17.05 7.52
CA PRO A 75 1.93 16.93 8.34
C PRO A 75 1.63 16.12 9.61
N LEU A 76 2.66 15.48 10.18
CA LEU A 76 2.50 14.67 11.40
C LEU A 76 1.97 15.47 12.62
N SER A 77 2.03 16.79 12.55
CA SER A 77 1.51 17.70 13.59
C SER A 77 0.02 18.00 13.48
N ILE A 78 -0.65 17.59 12.39
CA ILE A 78 -2.08 17.85 12.22
C ILE A 78 -2.88 17.11 13.30
N THR A 79 -3.86 17.80 13.87
CA THR A 79 -4.78 17.18 14.82
C THR A 79 -5.87 16.36 14.12
N ASP A 80 -6.47 15.42 14.84
CA ASP A 80 -7.56 14.60 14.28
C ASP A 80 -8.77 15.45 13.88
N ASP A 81 -9.08 16.50 14.63
CA ASP A 81 -10.21 17.39 14.33
C ASP A 81 -9.93 18.27 13.09
N GLU A 82 -8.70 18.77 12.93
CA GLU A 82 -8.29 19.48 11.71
C GLU A 82 -8.33 18.55 10.50
N LEU A 83 -7.76 17.36 10.61
CA LEU A 83 -7.75 16.38 9.53
C LEU A 83 -9.19 15.98 9.14
N MET A 84 -10.05 15.74 10.12
CA MET A 84 -11.45 15.42 9.89
C MET A 84 -12.19 16.56 9.18
N ALA A 85 -11.98 17.81 9.58
CA ALA A 85 -12.57 18.98 8.93
C ALA A 85 -12.09 19.13 7.47
N LEU A 86 -10.81 18.85 7.20
CA LEU A 86 -10.24 18.88 5.85
C LEU A 86 -10.81 17.79 4.94
N ILE A 87 -11.10 16.60 5.48
CA ILE A 87 -11.65 15.48 4.69
C ILE A 87 -13.11 15.73 4.35
N GLY A 88 -13.95 16.13 5.31
CA GLY A 88 -15.36 16.36 5.05
C GLY A 88 -16.24 16.39 6.31
N GLY A 89 -15.68 16.17 7.47
CA GLY A 89 -16.39 16.12 8.75
C GLY A 89 -16.86 14.75 9.18
N GLU A 90 -17.53 14.69 10.31
CA GLU A 90 -18.08 13.43 10.87
C GLU A 90 -19.17 12.83 9.97
N ASN A 91 -19.22 11.50 9.91
CA ASN A 91 -20.21 10.73 9.16
C ASN A 91 -20.35 11.14 7.67
N SER A 92 -19.26 11.60 7.04
CA SER A 92 -19.30 12.13 5.66
C SER A 92 -18.65 11.21 4.62
N VAL A 93 -17.83 10.27 5.04
CA VAL A 93 -17.00 9.46 4.15
C VAL A 93 -17.65 8.11 3.88
N ASP A 94 -17.89 7.80 2.62
CA ASP A 94 -18.47 6.52 2.22
C ASP A 94 -17.41 5.40 2.16
N LEU A 95 -16.19 5.74 1.73
CA LEU A 95 -15.07 4.80 1.66
C LEU A 95 -13.78 5.45 2.18
N VAL A 96 -13.14 4.75 3.09
CA VAL A 96 -11.73 5.01 3.48
C VAL A 96 -10.86 3.91 2.90
N THR A 97 -9.79 4.26 2.20
CA THR A 97 -8.84 3.28 1.66
C THR A 97 -7.41 3.54 2.13
N VAL A 98 -6.68 2.47 2.40
CA VAL A 98 -5.26 2.55 2.76
C VAL A 98 -4.48 1.45 2.03
N ALA A 99 -3.70 1.86 1.02
CA ALA A 99 -2.89 0.96 0.22
C ALA A 99 -1.45 0.91 0.76
N GLN A 100 -0.98 -0.26 1.19
CA GLN A 100 0.40 -0.54 1.61
C GLN A 100 0.96 0.44 2.69
N ALA A 101 0.10 1.01 3.54
CA ALA A 101 0.49 2.05 4.48
C ALA A 101 -0.03 1.87 5.92
N VAL A 102 -1.12 1.14 6.14
CA VAL A 102 -1.81 1.07 7.45
C VAL A 102 -0.89 0.60 8.59
N HIS A 103 0.09 -0.23 8.30
CA HIS A 103 1.07 -0.75 9.27
C HIS A 103 2.05 0.31 9.82
N TRP A 104 2.06 1.51 9.23
CA TRP A 104 2.84 2.65 9.72
C TRP A 104 2.10 3.52 10.74
N PHE A 105 0.77 3.32 10.89
CA PHE A 105 -0.08 4.19 11.69
C PHE A 105 -0.13 3.74 13.16
N ASP A 106 -0.45 4.68 14.05
CA ASP A 106 -0.99 4.39 15.37
C ASP A 106 -2.41 3.86 15.16
N LEU A 107 -2.55 2.52 15.13
CA LEU A 107 -3.79 1.86 14.75
C LEU A 107 -4.98 2.26 15.63
N PRO A 108 -4.89 2.29 16.97
CA PRO A 108 -5.98 2.73 17.83
C PRO A 108 -6.47 4.14 17.49
N LYS A 109 -5.53 5.08 17.34
CA LYS A 109 -5.83 6.46 16.98
C LYS A 109 -6.44 6.57 15.59
N PHE A 110 -5.85 5.92 14.60
CA PHE A 110 -6.33 5.91 13.21
C PHE A 110 -7.74 5.32 13.11
N TYR A 111 -8.01 4.19 13.74
CA TYR A 111 -9.33 3.56 13.69
C TYR A 111 -10.41 4.36 14.44
N SER A 112 -10.03 5.09 15.49
CA SER A 112 -10.93 6.04 16.15
C SER A 112 -11.36 7.16 15.21
N LEU A 113 -10.39 7.77 14.49
CA LEU A 113 -10.66 8.80 13.49
C LEU A 113 -11.54 8.27 12.36
N VAL A 114 -11.20 7.10 11.79
CA VAL A 114 -11.98 6.45 10.73
C VAL A 114 -13.42 6.17 11.18
N THR A 115 -13.62 5.72 12.43
CA THR A 115 -14.94 5.46 12.99
C THR A 115 -15.79 6.72 13.06
N ARG A 116 -15.20 7.89 13.30
CA ARG A 116 -15.90 9.19 13.29
C ARG A 116 -16.21 9.66 11.88
N LEU A 117 -15.29 9.46 10.93
CA LEU A 117 -15.42 9.91 9.54
C LEU A 117 -16.44 9.11 8.74
N LEU A 118 -16.47 7.77 8.92
CA LEU A 118 -17.31 6.89 8.11
C LEU A 118 -18.81 7.18 8.27
N SER A 119 -19.51 7.27 7.14
CA SER A 119 -20.97 7.41 7.05
C SER A 119 -21.66 6.26 7.78
N LYS A 120 -22.65 6.57 8.58
CA LYS A 120 -23.46 5.59 9.30
C LYS A 120 -24.93 5.74 8.93
N PRO A 121 -25.57 4.66 8.42
CA PRO A 121 -24.99 3.34 8.12
C PRO A 121 -24.24 3.32 6.79
N GLY A 122 -23.33 2.35 6.63
CA GLY A 122 -22.84 1.89 5.31
C GLY A 122 -21.46 2.37 4.86
N GLY A 123 -20.79 3.26 5.58
CA GLY A 123 -19.40 3.62 5.28
C GLY A 123 -18.43 2.46 5.56
N VAL A 124 -17.46 2.27 4.68
CA VAL A 124 -16.52 1.14 4.68
C VAL A 124 -15.08 1.64 4.76
N ILE A 125 -14.25 0.94 5.51
CA ILE A 125 -12.78 1.01 5.42
C ILE A 125 -12.27 -0.22 4.68
N ALA A 126 -11.34 -0.03 3.73
CA ALA A 126 -10.60 -1.09 3.07
C ALA A 126 -9.09 -0.83 3.19
N VAL A 127 -8.35 -1.80 3.72
CA VAL A 127 -6.89 -1.75 3.82
C VAL A 127 -6.29 -2.93 3.07
N TRP A 128 -5.28 -2.70 2.25
CA TRP A 128 -4.67 -3.77 1.47
C TRP A 128 -3.18 -3.57 1.28
N GLY A 129 -2.53 -4.63 0.86
CA GLY A 129 -1.13 -4.64 0.51
C GLY A 129 -0.76 -5.83 -0.36
N TYR A 130 0.51 -6.00 -0.57
CA TYR A 130 1.12 -7.19 -1.16
C TYR A 130 2.45 -7.46 -0.45
N ASN A 131 2.87 -8.71 -0.40
CA ASN A 131 4.08 -9.11 0.33
C ASN A 131 5.09 -9.91 -0.51
N ASP A 132 4.65 -10.69 -1.45
CA ASP A 132 5.51 -11.61 -2.19
C ASP A 132 5.36 -11.41 -3.70
N ILE A 133 6.41 -11.77 -4.44
CA ILE A 133 6.44 -11.78 -5.90
C ILE A 133 6.79 -13.19 -6.38
N VAL A 134 5.87 -13.80 -7.10
CA VAL A 134 6.08 -15.11 -7.72
C VAL A 134 6.58 -14.91 -9.14
N VAL A 135 7.79 -15.38 -9.41
CA VAL A 135 8.45 -15.31 -10.72
C VAL A 135 8.56 -16.71 -11.33
N SER A 136 9.30 -17.59 -10.67
CA SER A 136 9.43 -19.01 -11.08
C SER A 136 9.95 -19.84 -9.91
N PRO A 137 9.81 -21.20 -9.97
CA PRO A 137 10.35 -22.08 -8.92
C PRO A 137 11.87 -21.94 -8.73
N ILE A 138 12.62 -21.68 -9.79
CA ILE A 138 14.09 -21.50 -9.75
C ILE A 138 14.44 -20.16 -9.09
N PHE A 139 13.61 -19.15 -9.27
CA PHE A 139 13.84 -17.81 -8.74
C PHE A 139 13.56 -17.72 -7.23
N TYR A 140 12.62 -18.50 -6.74
CA TYR A 140 12.15 -18.45 -5.36
C TYR A 140 13.27 -18.60 -4.29
N PRO A 141 14.17 -19.61 -4.35
CA PRO A 141 15.19 -19.76 -3.31
C PRO A 141 16.20 -18.61 -3.30
N ILE A 142 16.46 -17.97 -4.44
CA ILE A 142 17.35 -16.80 -4.54
C ILE A 142 16.68 -15.59 -3.90
N MET A 143 15.42 -15.36 -4.24
CA MET A 143 14.63 -14.29 -3.67
C MET A 143 14.48 -14.43 -2.16
N LYS A 144 14.23 -15.66 -1.67
CA LYS A 144 14.15 -15.93 -0.24
C LYS A 144 15.46 -15.60 0.49
N ARG A 145 16.61 -16.06 -0.03
CA ARG A 145 17.91 -15.73 0.57
C ARG A 145 18.14 -14.22 0.61
N PHE A 146 17.84 -13.52 -0.48
CA PHE A 146 17.96 -12.07 -0.50
C PHE A 146 17.03 -11.42 0.54
N HIS A 147 15.77 -11.82 0.60
CA HIS A 147 14.82 -11.33 1.61
C HIS A 147 15.36 -11.54 3.03
N ASP A 148 15.91 -12.70 3.33
CA ASP A 148 16.49 -13.00 4.65
C ASP A 148 17.63 -12.02 5.00
N THR A 149 18.42 -11.56 4.03
CA THR A 149 19.45 -10.52 4.25
C THR A 149 18.87 -9.14 4.54
N THR A 150 17.64 -8.87 4.12
CA THR A 150 16.99 -7.57 4.34
C THR A 150 16.37 -7.44 5.74
N LEU A 151 16.09 -8.55 6.43
CA LEU A 151 15.34 -8.59 7.69
C LEU A 151 15.86 -7.62 8.76
N PRO A 152 17.19 -7.47 9.00
CA PRO A 152 17.69 -6.57 10.03
C PRO A 152 17.40 -5.08 9.78
N TYR A 153 17.03 -4.72 8.55
CA TYR A 153 16.89 -3.33 8.10
C TYR A 153 15.44 -2.88 7.96
N TRP A 154 14.49 -3.77 8.20
CA TRP A 154 13.07 -3.43 8.20
C TRP A 154 12.61 -2.81 9.52
N ASN A 155 11.64 -1.91 9.43
CA ASN A 155 10.89 -1.52 10.63
C ASN A 155 10.07 -2.72 11.14
N PRO A 156 9.99 -2.96 12.46
CA PRO A 156 9.25 -4.10 13.02
C PRO A 156 7.78 -4.19 12.56
N ASN A 157 7.12 -3.07 12.31
CA ASN A 157 5.72 -3.06 11.87
C ASN A 157 5.51 -3.67 10.48
N ILE A 158 6.58 -3.88 9.70
CA ILE A 158 6.49 -4.58 8.41
C ILE A 158 6.00 -6.03 8.58
N GLN A 159 6.12 -6.59 9.78
CA GLN A 159 5.64 -7.94 10.06
C GLN A 159 4.17 -8.12 9.70
N TYR A 160 3.33 -7.10 9.90
CA TYR A 160 1.95 -7.13 9.44
C TYR A 160 1.81 -7.42 7.94
N VAL A 161 2.71 -6.84 7.13
CA VAL A 161 2.75 -7.07 5.66
C VAL A 161 3.23 -8.49 5.37
N PHE A 162 4.30 -8.96 6.02
CA PHE A 162 4.82 -10.31 5.84
C PHE A 162 3.78 -11.37 6.18
N ASP A 163 2.96 -11.13 7.19
CA ASP A 163 1.85 -12.00 7.60
C ASP A 163 0.58 -11.80 6.76
N ALA A 164 0.64 -11.02 5.67
CA ALA A 164 -0.50 -10.69 4.83
C ALA A 164 -1.68 -10.11 5.63
N TYR A 165 -1.41 -9.25 6.61
CA TYR A 165 -2.36 -8.64 7.55
C TYR A 165 -3.16 -9.61 8.44
N LYS A 166 -2.75 -10.89 8.52
CA LYS A 166 -3.41 -11.88 9.39
C LYS A 166 -3.36 -11.50 10.87
N THR A 167 -2.30 -10.80 11.28
CA THR A 167 -2.07 -10.37 12.67
C THR A 167 -2.40 -8.90 12.89
N LEU A 168 -2.82 -8.18 11.85
CA LEU A 168 -3.19 -6.77 11.94
C LEU A 168 -4.52 -6.64 12.73
N PRO A 169 -4.58 -5.89 13.84
CA PRO A 169 -5.84 -5.56 14.48
C PRO A 169 -6.77 -4.84 13.50
N PHE A 170 -8.02 -5.33 13.38
CA PHE A 170 -9.00 -4.74 12.45
C PHE A 170 -10.41 -4.78 13.05
N PRO A 171 -10.77 -3.82 13.93
CA PRO A 171 -11.97 -3.88 14.77
C PRO A 171 -13.26 -3.50 14.04
N PHE A 172 -13.35 -3.80 12.75
CA PHE A 172 -14.52 -3.52 11.93
C PHE A 172 -15.30 -4.79 11.62
N GLU A 173 -16.63 -4.64 11.43
CA GLU A 173 -17.48 -5.74 10.99
C GLU A 173 -17.24 -6.06 9.53
N SER A 174 -16.98 -7.32 9.21
CA SER A 174 -16.70 -7.75 7.82
C SER A 174 -17.84 -7.41 6.86
N VAL A 175 -17.45 -6.98 5.67
CA VAL A 175 -18.37 -6.73 4.52
C VAL A 175 -18.18 -7.74 3.39
N GLY A 176 -17.48 -8.87 3.67
CA GLY A 176 -17.26 -9.95 2.70
C GLY A 176 -15.94 -9.87 1.92
N ALA A 177 -15.14 -8.82 2.11
CA ALA A 177 -13.83 -8.66 1.46
C ALA A 177 -12.68 -8.75 2.48
N GLY A 178 -12.62 -9.86 3.20
CA GLY A 178 -11.67 -10.11 4.29
C GLY A 178 -12.19 -9.58 5.64
N SER A 179 -11.55 -10.04 6.73
CA SER A 179 -11.83 -9.63 8.11
C SER A 179 -10.60 -9.85 8.98
N GLU A 180 -10.63 -9.37 10.22
CA GLU A 180 -9.54 -9.62 11.16
C GLU A 180 -9.17 -11.10 11.22
N GLY A 181 -7.88 -11.40 11.09
CA GLY A 181 -7.33 -12.77 11.05
C GLY A 181 -7.61 -13.56 9.76
N LYS A 182 -8.47 -13.07 8.87
CA LYS A 182 -8.89 -13.76 7.63
C LYS A 182 -8.90 -12.79 6.44
N PRO A 183 -7.73 -12.30 5.97
CA PRO A 183 -7.66 -11.43 4.80
C PRO A 183 -8.17 -12.15 3.55
N LEU A 184 -8.79 -11.39 2.65
CA LEU A 184 -9.06 -11.83 1.29
C LEU A 184 -7.73 -11.84 0.54
N LEU A 185 -7.36 -13.00 -0.04
CA LEU A 185 -6.14 -13.13 -0.84
C LEU A 185 -6.46 -12.82 -2.31
N LEU A 186 -5.61 -12.02 -2.91
CA LEU A 186 -5.78 -11.49 -4.26
C LEU A 186 -4.44 -11.56 -5.00
N ASP A 187 -4.49 -11.85 -6.29
CA ASP A 187 -3.29 -11.86 -7.13
C ASP A 187 -3.23 -10.60 -8.00
N ILE A 188 -2.04 -10.02 -8.13
CA ILE A 188 -1.78 -8.88 -9.00
C ILE A 188 -0.82 -9.34 -10.10
N PRO A 189 -1.33 -9.77 -11.27
CA PRO A 189 -0.48 -10.13 -12.39
C PRO A 189 0.17 -8.87 -13.01
N LYS A 190 1.44 -8.97 -13.35
CA LYS A 190 2.19 -7.89 -14.00
C LYS A 190 3.26 -8.44 -14.93
N GLU A 191 3.45 -7.79 -16.07
CA GLU A 191 4.65 -7.95 -16.88
C GLU A 191 5.76 -7.08 -16.29
N LEU A 192 6.93 -7.66 -16.04
CA LEU A 192 8.04 -7.01 -15.38
C LEU A 192 9.35 -7.31 -16.09
N SER A 193 10.10 -6.26 -16.42
CA SER A 193 11.47 -6.39 -16.92
C SER A 193 12.44 -6.67 -15.75
N PHE A 194 13.65 -7.14 -16.06
CA PHE A 194 14.67 -7.33 -15.03
C PHE A 194 15.04 -6.00 -14.33
N GLU A 195 15.15 -4.91 -15.08
CA GLU A 195 15.41 -3.59 -14.47
C GLU A 195 14.24 -3.11 -13.62
N GLY A 196 13.00 -3.35 -14.05
CA GLY A 196 11.81 -3.09 -13.22
C GLY A 196 11.83 -3.89 -11.91
N PHE A 197 12.26 -5.16 -11.95
CA PHE A 197 12.46 -5.96 -10.75
C PHE A 197 13.55 -5.38 -9.83
N LEU A 198 14.69 -4.96 -10.37
CA LEU A 198 15.74 -4.32 -9.57
C LEU A 198 15.27 -2.98 -8.97
N SER A 199 14.49 -2.20 -9.72
CA SER A 199 13.89 -0.96 -9.23
C SER A 199 12.91 -1.22 -8.08
N LEU A 200 12.12 -2.31 -8.15
CA LEU A 200 11.29 -2.75 -7.05
C LEU A 200 12.13 -3.00 -5.79
N LEU A 201 13.21 -3.78 -5.89
CA LEU A 201 14.08 -4.07 -4.74
C LEU A 201 14.74 -2.79 -4.19
N ARG A 202 15.21 -1.90 -5.04
CA ARG A 202 15.78 -0.59 -4.65
C ARG A 202 14.77 0.30 -3.93
N SER A 203 13.47 0.13 -4.22
CA SER A 203 12.38 0.87 -3.58
C SER A 203 11.98 0.31 -2.21
N TRP A 204 12.59 -0.78 -1.74
CA TRP A 204 12.35 -1.29 -0.40
C TRP A 204 13.01 -0.42 0.67
N SER A 205 12.27 -0.07 1.71
CA SER A 205 12.80 0.73 2.82
C SER A 205 13.98 0.06 3.51
N SER A 206 14.02 -1.28 3.60
CA SER A 206 15.15 -2.03 4.12
C SER A 206 16.43 -1.85 3.29
N VAL A 207 16.32 -1.82 1.96
CA VAL A 207 17.47 -1.62 1.07
C VAL A 207 18.05 -0.21 1.24
N THR A 208 17.17 0.80 1.37
CA THR A 208 17.60 2.18 1.65
C THR A 208 18.23 2.29 3.04
N THR A 209 17.60 1.69 4.07
CA THR A 209 18.14 1.69 5.44
C THR A 209 19.52 1.02 5.51
N ALA A 210 19.70 -0.13 4.85
CA ALA A 210 20.98 -0.80 4.77
C ALA A 210 22.05 0.09 4.10
N LYS A 211 21.69 0.74 3.00
CA LYS A 211 22.59 1.67 2.29
C LYS A 211 23.01 2.86 3.14
N ASP A 212 22.07 3.46 3.88
CA ASP A 212 22.36 4.55 4.81
C ASP A 212 23.31 4.10 5.96
N GLN A 213 23.35 2.79 6.25
CA GLN A 213 24.29 2.16 7.19
C GLN A 213 25.59 1.66 6.52
N GLY A 214 25.82 1.97 5.25
CA GLY A 214 27.02 1.57 4.50
C GLY A 214 26.99 0.12 3.98
N VAL A 215 25.83 -0.54 3.97
CA VAL A 215 25.65 -1.92 3.49
C VAL A 215 24.95 -1.93 2.14
N ASP A 216 25.65 -2.43 1.11
CA ASP A 216 25.08 -2.62 -0.24
C ASP A 216 24.49 -4.03 -0.36
N LEU A 217 23.19 -4.16 -0.10
CA LEU A 217 22.46 -5.42 -0.26
C LEU A 217 22.30 -5.84 -1.73
N LEU A 218 22.32 -4.89 -2.67
CA LEU A 218 22.24 -5.14 -4.10
C LEU A 218 23.61 -5.03 -4.78
N SER A 219 24.61 -5.66 -4.18
CA SER A 219 25.97 -5.73 -4.73
C SER A 219 25.97 -6.35 -6.14
N LYS A 220 27.04 -6.10 -6.92
CA LYS A 220 27.19 -6.64 -8.27
C LYS A 220 27.02 -8.17 -8.34
N SER A 221 27.47 -8.91 -7.31
CA SER A 221 27.32 -10.36 -7.25
C SER A 221 25.86 -10.79 -7.05
N VAL A 222 25.14 -10.12 -6.18
CA VAL A 222 23.69 -10.37 -5.94
C VAL A 222 22.88 -10.06 -7.20
N VAL A 223 23.14 -8.92 -7.84
CA VAL A 223 22.45 -8.55 -9.08
C VAL A 223 22.72 -9.58 -10.20
N LYS A 224 23.94 -10.08 -10.32
CA LYS A 224 24.30 -11.11 -11.32
C LYS A 224 23.63 -12.46 -11.03
N GLU A 225 23.46 -12.83 -9.77
CA GLU A 225 22.72 -14.03 -9.38
C GLU A 225 21.23 -13.90 -9.77
N PHE A 226 20.60 -12.77 -9.47
CA PHE A 226 19.24 -12.48 -9.91
C PHE A 226 19.12 -12.48 -11.44
N GLU A 227 20.04 -11.85 -12.16
CA GLU A 227 20.05 -11.81 -13.63
C GLU A 227 20.08 -13.22 -14.23
N SER A 228 20.95 -14.09 -13.71
CA SER A 228 21.04 -15.49 -14.14
C SER A 228 19.73 -16.25 -13.93
N ALA A 229 19.12 -16.10 -12.75
CA ALA A 229 17.85 -16.75 -12.44
C ALA A 229 16.66 -16.14 -13.18
N TRP A 230 16.75 -14.85 -13.54
CA TRP A 230 15.76 -14.17 -14.37
C TRP A 230 15.78 -14.69 -15.81
N GLY A 231 16.90 -15.22 -16.27
CA GLY A 231 17.11 -15.69 -17.65
C GLY A 231 17.70 -14.64 -18.59
N GLY A 232 18.28 -13.59 -18.01
CA GLY A 232 18.97 -12.51 -18.71
C GLY A 232 18.30 -11.14 -18.60
N PRO A 233 19.08 -10.06 -18.80
CA PRO A 233 18.65 -8.69 -18.48
C PRO A 233 17.57 -8.13 -19.42
N ARG A 234 17.40 -8.73 -20.60
CA ARG A 234 16.43 -8.27 -21.62
C ARG A 234 15.09 -9.00 -21.56
N LEU A 235 14.97 -10.01 -20.69
CA LEU A 235 13.76 -10.80 -20.62
C LEU A 235 12.69 -10.05 -19.79
N VAL A 236 11.48 -9.97 -20.34
CA VAL A 236 10.27 -9.56 -19.61
C VAL A 236 9.56 -10.83 -19.14
N ARG A 237 9.13 -10.85 -17.90
CA ARG A 237 8.44 -11.99 -17.28
C ARG A 237 7.06 -11.61 -16.80
N SER A 238 6.11 -12.50 -16.99
CA SER A 238 4.86 -12.47 -16.26
C SER A 238 5.12 -12.89 -14.82
N VAL A 239 4.79 -12.01 -13.88
CA VAL A 239 4.97 -12.22 -12.44
C VAL A 239 3.65 -12.01 -11.73
N ILE A 240 3.51 -12.54 -10.51
CA ILE A 240 2.32 -12.38 -9.69
C ILE A 240 2.74 -11.82 -8.34
N TYR A 241 2.25 -10.62 -8.00
CA TYR A 241 2.34 -10.15 -6.62
C TYR A 241 1.20 -10.74 -5.80
N LYS A 242 1.53 -11.25 -4.62
CA LYS A 242 0.54 -11.80 -3.68
C LYS A 242 -0.05 -10.67 -2.86
N GLY A 243 -1.26 -10.28 -3.21
CA GLY A 243 -2.03 -9.25 -2.54
C GLY A 243 -2.96 -9.81 -1.47
N PHE A 244 -3.36 -8.94 -0.55
CA PHE A 244 -4.29 -9.25 0.54
C PHE A 244 -5.05 -8.01 0.94
N MET A 245 -6.29 -8.20 1.42
CA MET A 245 -7.21 -7.10 1.78
C MET A 245 -8.01 -7.45 3.01
N LEU A 246 -8.28 -6.42 3.82
CA LEU A 246 -9.31 -6.42 4.86
C LEU A 246 -10.29 -5.28 4.56
N ALA A 247 -11.58 -5.55 4.60
CA ALA A 247 -12.59 -4.52 4.48
C ALA A 247 -13.70 -4.70 5.51
N GLY A 248 -14.19 -3.59 6.06
CA GLY A 248 -15.20 -3.62 7.11
C GLY A 248 -15.92 -2.30 7.30
N LYS A 249 -17.05 -2.37 8.01
CA LYS A 249 -17.86 -1.21 8.43
C LYS A 249 -17.80 -1.03 9.94
N VAL A 250 -18.20 0.14 10.41
CA VAL A 250 -18.34 0.39 11.86
C VAL A 250 -19.39 -0.54 12.43
N ARG A 251 -19.09 -1.17 13.56
CA ARG A 251 -20.09 -1.90 14.36
C ARG A 251 -21.07 -0.90 14.97
N LEU A 252 -22.36 -1.09 14.72
CA LEU A 252 -23.45 -0.28 15.30
C LEU A 252 -23.87 -0.84 16.66
#